data_97aee482ce10ccb013b6a73adc797f7a
#
_entry.id   97aee482ce10ccb013b6a73adc797f7a
#
_cell.length_a   1.000
_cell.length_b   1.000
_cell.length_c   1.000
_cell.angle_alpha   90.00
_cell.angle_beta   90.00
_cell.angle_gamma   90.00
#
_symmetry.space_group_name_H-M   'P 1'
#
loop_
_entity.id
_entity.type
_entity.pdbx_description
1 polymer ?
#
loop_
_entity_poly.entity_id
_entity_poly.type
_entity_poly.pdbx_seq_one_letter_code
_entity_poly.pdbx_strand_id
1 'polypeptide(L)'
;MNIDKVYIPLESKWKRIGISLSGGADSALLAYLILRNSNADIYFTTQVRMWKTRPWQRWIAKDVVSWLRENFSNRIEHIEGFIPPELEEPTEYLVKDEYGALKPGNRIILRAHNEYIGNMFKLDAWYAGVTLNPTEDFEGKLNDRDDASLPVEMEHMGAKICHPFVNVRKDWIIKQYMNFEIGELLEITRSCEGEFEDLDYTNYTPYQYVPICGECFWCKEREWGIQNALK
;
A
#
# COMPACT_ATOMS: atom_id res chain seq x y z
N MET A 1 6.16 1.19 18.64
CA MET A 1 7.44 1.71 18.14
C MET A 1 7.27 3.14 17.65
N ASN A 2 8.20 4.02 17.95
CA ASN A 2 8.17 5.41 17.45
C ASN A 2 9.39 5.66 16.55
N ILE A 3 9.15 6.28 15.38
CA ILE A 3 10.18 6.68 14.44
C ILE A 3 9.91 8.14 14.08
N ASP A 4 10.84 9.03 14.42
CA ASP A 4 10.71 10.47 14.18
C ASP A 4 9.31 11.02 14.54
N LYS A 5 8.80 10.64 15.73
CA LYS A 5 7.47 10.98 16.25
C LYS A 5 6.27 10.26 15.57
N VAL A 6 6.50 9.39 14.60
CA VAL A 6 5.44 8.55 14.03
C VAL A 6 5.31 7.28 14.87
N TYR A 7 4.11 7.06 15.40
CA TYR A 7 3.81 5.85 16.16
C TYR A 7 3.38 4.73 15.24
N ILE A 8 4.11 3.62 15.27
CA ILE A 8 3.73 2.38 14.60
C ILE A 8 3.30 1.39 15.69
N PRO A 9 2.00 1.06 15.78
CA PRO A 9 1.53 0.03 16.69
C PRO A 9 2.28 -1.27 16.42
N LEU A 10 2.89 -1.87 17.42
CA LEU A 10 3.58 -3.16 17.29
C LEU A 10 3.70 -3.79 18.67
N GLU A 11 3.02 -4.91 18.88
CA GLU A 11 3.03 -5.63 20.15
C GLU A 11 3.91 -6.88 20.05
N SER A 12 4.78 -7.10 21.02
CA SER A 12 5.71 -8.23 21.04
C SER A 12 5.02 -9.61 21.10
N LYS A 13 3.75 -9.64 21.51
CA LYS A 13 2.94 -10.87 21.55
C LYS A 13 2.41 -11.29 20.18
N TRP A 14 2.36 -10.39 19.19
CA TRP A 14 1.84 -10.70 17.86
C TRP A 14 2.77 -11.67 17.13
N LYS A 15 2.17 -12.70 16.59
CA LYS A 15 2.86 -13.81 15.89
C LYS A 15 2.63 -13.78 14.41
N ARG A 16 1.52 -13.20 13.95
CA ARG A 16 1.12 -13.18 12.54
C ARG A 16 0.58 -11.80 12.19
N ILE A 17 1.21 -11.16 11.24
CA ILE A 17 0.91 -9.79 10.83
C ILE A 17 0.60 -9.77 9.33
N GLY A 18 -0.57 -9.22 8.99
CA GLY A 18 -0.95 -8.94 7.61
C GLY A 18 -0.53 -7.52 7.19
N ILE A 19 -0.09 -7.36 5.95
CA ILE A 19 0.25 -6.05 5.39
C ILE A 19 -0.29 -5.96 3.97
N SER A 20 -1.10 -4.93 3.71
CA SER A 20 -1.53 -4.59 2.35
C SER A 20 -0.35 -4.03 1.57
N LEU A 21 0.16 -4.79 0.60
CA LEU A 21 1.34 -4.43 -0.20
C LEU A 21 0.94 -4.06 -1.62
N SER A 22 0.97 -2.79 -1.95
CA SER A 22 0.62 -2.29 -3.28
C SER A 22 1.80 -2.21 -4.25
N GLY A 23 3.03 -2.44 -3.78
CA GLY A 23 4.27 -2.18 -4.53
C GLY A 23 4.65 -0.69 -4.55
N GLY A 24 3.86 0.19 -3.95
CA GLY A 24 4.19 1.60 -3.77
C GLY A 24 5.12 1.85 -2.57
N ALA A 25 5.78 3.03 -2.56
CA ALA A 25 6.77 3.37 -1.54
C ALA A 25 6.23 3.32 -0.10
N ASP A 26 4.98 3.70 0.12
CA ASP A 26 4.40 3.74 1.47
C ASP A 26 4.26 2.33 2.06
N SER A 27 3.69 1.41 1.29
CA SER A 27 3.48 0.03 1.75
C SER A 27 4.80 -0.75 1.86
N ALA A 28 5.78 -0.46 1.00
CA ALA A 28 7.10 -1.10 1.06
C ALA A 28 7.91 -0.61 2.28
N LEU A 29 7.89 0.70 2.58
CA LEU A 29 8.50 1.22 3.80
C LEU A 29 7.84 0.63 5.05
N LEU A 30 6.51 0.56 5.07
CA LEU A 30 5.77 -0.02 6.20
C LEU A 30 6.16 -1.47 6.42
N ALA A 31 6.25 -2.26 5.35
CA ALA A 31 6.71 -3.65 5.40
C ALA A 31 8.13 -3.77 5.98
N TYR A 32 9.06 -2.94 5.51
CA TYR A 32 10.43 -2.88 6.03
C TYR A 32 10.46 -2.57 7.53
N LEU A 33 9.71 -1.55 7.96
CA LEU A 33 9.71 -1.14 9.36
C LEU A 33 9.13 -2.21 10.29
N ILE A 34 8.10 -2.93 9.86
CA ILE A 34 7.51 -4.02 10.63
C ILE A 34 8.47 -5.20 10.70
N LEU A 35 9.06 -5.63 9.57
CA LEU A 35 10.03 -6.72 9.52
C LEU A 35 11.26 -6.44 10.38
N ARG A 36 11.78 -5.22 10.34
CA ARG A 36 12.93 -4.80 11.14
C ARG A 36 12.69 -4.87 12.65
N ASN A 37 11.43 -4.71 13.09
CA ASN A 37 11.09 -4.53 14.51
C ASN A 37 10.22 -5.64 15.08
N SER A 38 9.97 -6.72 14.34
CA SER A 38 9.22 -7.88 14.82
C SER A 38 9.82 -9.19 14.32
N ASN A 39 9.55 -10.27 15.07
CA ASN A 39 9.85 -11.65 14.65
C ASN A 39 8.58 -12.39 14.22
N ALA A 40 7.50 -11.66 13.89
CA ALA A 40 6.25 -12.26 13.47
C ALA A 40 6.36 -12.86 12.06
N ASP A 41 5.53 -13.86 11.77
CA ASP A 41 5.26 -14.31 10.41
C ASP A 41 4.50 -13.19 9.68
N ILE A 42 4.95 -12.81 8.49
CA ILE A 42 4.36 -11.72 7.71
C ILE A 42 3.59 -12.26 6.52
N TYR A 43 2.37 -11.78 6.37
CA TYR A 43 1.45 -12.11 5.28
C TYR A 43 1.19 -10.87 4.43
N PHE A 44 1.88 -10.76 3.32
CA PHE A 44 1.62 -9.69 2.36
C PHE A 44 0.40 -10.04 1.51
N THR A 45 -0.48 -9.05 1.31
CA THR A 45 -1.56 -9.17 0.33
C THR A 45 -1.42 -8.10 -0.74
N THR A 46 -1.46 -8.52 -1.98
CA THR A 46 -1.48 -7.63 -3.14
C THR A 46 -2.78 -7.82 -3.89
N GLN A 47 -3.55 -6.75 -4.05
CA GLN A 47 -4.73 -6.75 -4.90
C GLN A 47 -4.30 -6.47 -6.32
N VAL A 48 -4.30 -7.54 -7.14
CA VAL A 48 -3.85 -7.45 -8.53
C VAL A 48 -4.95 -6.82 -9.37
N ARG A 49 -4.69 -5.62 -9.84
CA ARG A 49 -5.52 -4.87 -10.76
C ARG A 49 -4.94 -5.08 -12.16
N MET A 50 -5.62 -5.85 -12.98
CA MET A 50 -5.14 -6.17 -14.34
C MET A 50 -5.68 -5.20 -15.39
N TRP A 51 -6.41 -4.18 -14.97
CA TRP A 51 -7.05 -3.19 -15.81
C TRP A 51 -6.37 -1.82 -15.67
N LYS A 52 -6.60 -0.92 -16.56
CA LYS A 52 -6.08 0.43 -16.83
C LYS A 52 -5.14 1.09 -15.78
N THR A 53 -5.36 0.92 -14.51
CA THR A 53 -4.70 1.76 -13.50
C THR A 53 -3.41 1.22 -12.92
N ARG A 54 -3.16 -0.10 -12.91
CA ARG A 54 -1.92 -0.65 -12.30
C ARG A 54 -1.49 -2.01 -12.85
N PRO A 55 -1.25 -2.16 -14.16
CA PRO A 55 -0.90 -3.46 -14.74
C PRO A 55 0.44 -4.01 -14.21
N TRP A 56 1.30 -3.15 -13.68
CA TRP A 56 2.60 -3.51 -13.10
C TRP A 56 2.53 -3.92 -11.62
N GLN A 57 1.43 -3.65 -10.89
CA GLN A 57 1.35 -3.80 -9.43
C GLN A 57 1.80 -5.18 -8.94
N ARG A 58 1.35 -6.22 -9.62
CA ARG A 58 1.70 -7.61 -9.29
C ARG A 58 3.22 -7.84 -9.28
N TRP A 59 3.90 -7.36 -10.31
CA TRP A 59 5.32 -7.59 -10.51
C TRP A 59 6.16 -6.77 -9.54
N ILE A 60 5.84 -5.51 -9.40
CA ILE A 60 6.50 -4.62 -8.41
C ILE A 60 6.34 -5.18 -7.00
N ALA A 61 5.13 -5.63 -6.63
CA ALA A 61 4.93 -6.23 -5.31
C ALA A 61 5.78 -7.49 -5.12
N LYS A 62 5.93 -8.33 -6.16
CA LYS A 62 6.82 -9.51 -6.12
C LYS A 62 8.29 -9.12 -5.93
N ASP A 63 8.76 -8.11 -6.63
CA ASP A 63 10.14 -7.63 -6.51
C ASP A 63 10.39 -7.06 -5.11
N VAL A 64 9.45 -6.27 -4.58
CA VAL A 64 9.52 -5.80 -3.18
C VAL A 64 9.57 -6.97 -2.20
N VAL A 65 8.73 -7.99 -2.39
CA VAL A 65 8.73 -9.19 -1.52
C VAL A 65 10.04 -9.95 -1.64
N SER A 66 10.61 -10.08 -2.85
CA SER A 66 11.90 -10.73 -3.06
C SER A 66 13.00 -10.02 -2.32
N TRP A 67 13.09 -8.69 -2.45
CA TRP A 67 14.05 -7.88 -1.73
C TRP A 67 13.89 -8.04 -0.20
N LEU A 68 12.65 -8.01 0.31
CA LEU A 68 12.40 -8.19 1.74
C LEU A 68 12.80 -9.59 2.23
N ARG A 69 12.57 -10.65 1.45
CA ARG A 69 13.00 -12.01 1.80
C ARG A 69 14.52 -12.17 1.83
N GLU A 70 15.23 -11.45 1.00
CA GLU A 70 16.71 -11.46 0.99
C GLU A 70 17.30 -10.72 2.19
N ASN A 71 16.59 -9.74 2.74
CA ASN A 71 17.09 -8.87 3.80
C ASN A 71 16.56 -9.22 5.21
N PHE A 72 15.56 -10.09 5.33
CA PHE A 72 14.96 -10.47 6.61
C PHE A 72 14.75 -11.97 6.74
N SER A 73 14.93 -12.48 7.96
CA SER A 73 14.78 -13.91 8.29
C SER A 73 13.34 -14.32 8.66
N ASN A 74 12.42 -13.37 8.73
CA ASN A 74 11.02 -13.64 9.03
C ASN A 74 10.42 -14.61 8.00
N ARG A 75 9.47 -15.44 8.41
CA ARG A 75 8.64 -16.15 7.46
C ARG A 75 7.74 -15.15 6.74
N ILE A 76 7.84 -15.12 5.42
CA ILE A 76 7.09 -14.20 4.55
C ILE A 76 6.25 -15.01 3.56
N GLU A 77 4.93 -14.86 3.65
CA GLU A 77 3.96 -15.35 2.68
C GLU A 77 3.47 -14.17 1.82
N HIS A 78 3.26 -14.39 0.53
CA HIS A 78 2.70 -13.39 -0.37
C HIS A 78 1.46 -13.94 -1.07
N ILE A 79 0.33 -13.29 -0.87
CA ILE A 79 -0.98 -13.71 -1.32
C ILE A 79 -1.51 -12.67 -2.31
N GLU A 80 -1.88 -13.13 -3.50
CA GLU A 80 -2.44 -12.26 -4.54
C GLU A 80 -3.97 -12.43 -4.56
N GLY A 81 -4.69 -11.31 -4.53
CA GLY A 81 -6.11 -11.23 -4.82
C GLY A 81 -6.33 -10.58 -6.18
N PHE A 82 -7.30 -11.06 -6.95
CA PHE A 82 -7.60 -10.50 -8.25
C PHE A 82 -8.87 -9.67 -8.18
N ILE A 83 -8.79 -8.42 -8.64
CA ILE A 83 -9.95 -7.55 -8.83
C ILE A 83 -10.36 -7.66 -10.31
N PRO A 84 -11.57 -8.16 -10.59
CA PRO A 84 -12.03 -8.27 -11.96
C PRO A 84 -12.24 -6.87 -12.59
N PRO A 85 -12.02 -6.73 -13.91
CA PRO A 85 -12.09 -5.45 -14.62
C PRO A 85 -13.41 -4.70 -14.39
N GLU A 86 -14.52 -5.41 -14.30
CA GLU A 86 -15.88 -4.85 -14.13
C GLU A 86 -16.02 -4.09 -12.81
N LEU A 87 -15.16 -4.33 -11.84
CA LEU A 87 -15.18 -3.67 -10.53
C LEU A 87 -14.14 -2.56 -10.40
N GLU A 88 -13.36 -2.30 -11.43
CA GLU A 88 -12.36 -1.24 -11.43
C GLU A 88 -12.89 0.11 -11.94
N GLU A 89 -14.00 0.14 -12.63
CA GLU A 89 -14.60 1.39 -13.09
C GLU A 89 -15.26 2.15 -11.93
N PRO A 90 -14.74 3.33 -11.57
CA PRO A 90 -15.07 3.95 -10.29
C PRO A 90 -16.48 4.53 -10.18
N THR A 91 -17.22 4.64 -11.26
CA THR A 91 -18.50 5.36 -11.30
C THR A 91 -19.73 4.50 -11.49
N GLU A 92 -19.61 3.29 -12.04
CA GLU A 92 -20.77 2.47 -12.41
C GLU A 92 -21.10 1.39 -11.37
N TYR A 93 -20.14 1.03 -10.50
CA TYR A 93 -20.31 -0.03 -9.51
C TYR A 93 -20.20 0.48 -8.09
N LEU A 94 -21.07 1.41 -7.73
CA LEU A 94 -21.27 1.76 -6.34
C LEU A 94 -22.15 0.69 -5.69
N VAL A 95 -21.59 -0.04 -4.75
CA VAL A 95 -22.33 -1.00 -3.92
C VAL A 95 -22.54 -0.40 -2.54
N LYS A 96 -23.66 -0.73 -1.92
CA LYS A 96 -23.91 -0.37 -0.52
C LYS A 96 -23.07 -1.29 0.37
N ASP A 97 -22.31 -0.69 1.26
CA ASP A 97 -21.65 -1.44 2.33
C ASP A 97 -22.67 -1.88 3.40
N GLU A 98 -22.23 -2.56 4.43
CA GLU A 98 -23.06 -3.03 5.55
C GLU A 98 -23.77 -1.91 6.32
N TYR A 99 -23.32 -0.66 6.17
CA TYR A 99 -23.92 0.53 6.78
C TYR A 99 -24.80 1.32 5.81
N GLY A 100 -24.97 0.82 4.57
CA GLY A 100 -25.78 1.47 3.54
C GLY A 100 -25.06 2.60 2.78
N ALA A 101 -23.78 2.86 3.07
CA ALA A 101 -23.01 3.86 2.34
C ALA A 101 -22.59 3.32 0.97
N LEU A 102 -22.67 4.16 -0.06
CA LEU A 102 -22.22 3.81 -1.41
C LEU A 102 -20.70 3.89 -1.46
N LYS A 103 -20.05 2.77 -1.79
CA LYS A 103 -18.59 2.67 -1.97
C LYS A 103 -18.26 2.01 -3.30
N PRO A 104 -17.09 2.33 -3.90
CA PRO A 104 -16.61 1.60 -5.06
C PRO A 104 -16.53 0.10 -4.78
N GLY A 105 -17.03 -0.73 -5.71
CA GLY A 105 -17.11 -2.17 -5.55
C GLY A 105 -15.76 -2.84 -5.27
N ASN A 106 -14.68 -2.30 -5.87
CA ASN A 106 -13.32 -2.78 -5.62
C ASN A 106 -12.89 -2.66 -4.14
N ARG A 107 -13.34 -1.63 -3.41
CA ARG A 107 -13.03 -1.50 -1.96
C ARG A 107 -13.71 -2.58 -1.12
N ILE A 108 -14.91 -2.98 -1.48
CA ILE A 108 -15.64 -4.05 -0.79
C ILE A 108 -14.94 -5.40 -1.02
N ILE A 109 -14.55 -5.70 -2.26
CA ILE A 109 -13.81 -6.94 -2.57
C ILE A 109 -12.48 -6.95 -1.84
N LEU A 110 -11.76 -5.83 -1.84
CA LEU A 110 -10.48 -5.69 -1.16
C LEU A 110 -10.62 -5.95 0.35
N ARG A 111 -11.67 -5.39 0.96
CA ARG A 111 -11.98 -5.61 2.37
C ARG A 111 -12.34 -7.07 2.64
N ALA A 112 -13.26 -7.64 1.89
CA ALA A 112 -13.68 -9.04 2.04
C ALA A 112 -12.51 -10.02 1.86
N HIS A 113 -11.61 -9.75 0.91
CA HIS A 113 -10.42 -10.56 0.70
C HIS A 113 -9.46 -10.46 1.89
N ASN A 114 -9.23 -9.26 2.41
CA ASN A 114 -8.38 -9.04 3.58
C ASN A 114 -8.97 -9.72 4.83
N GLU A 115 -10.28 -9.63 5.03
CA GLU A 115 -10.99 -10.32 6.12
C GLU A 115 -10.88 -11.85 5.99
N TYR A 116 -11.06 -12.39 4.78
CA TYR A 116 -10.90 -13.82 4.52
C TYR A 116 -9.49 -14.31 4.88
N ILE A 117 -8.45 -13.58 4.44
CA ILE A 117 -7.05 -13.90 4.75
C ILE A 117 -6.79 -13.74 6.25
N GLY A 118 -7.27 -12.67 6.86
CA GLY A 118 -7.13 -12.42 8.30
C GLY A 118 -7.69 -13.58 9.14
N ASN A 119 -8.86 -14.07 8.78
CA ASN A 119 -9.50 -15.20 9.44
C ASN A 119 -8.79 -16.54 9.17
N MET A 120 -8.41 -16.79 7.91
CA MET A 120 -7.72 -18.02 7.50
C MET A 120 -6.40 -18.20 8.25
N PHE A 121 -5.61 -17.16 8.35
CA PHE A 121 -4.29 -17.20 8.99
C PHE A 121 -4.31 -16.77 10.45
N LYS A 122 -5.46 -16.36 10.98
CA LYS A 122 -5.63 -15.86 12.37
C LYS A 122 -4.62 -14.76 12.67
N LEU A 123 -4.67 -13.70 11.88
CA LEU A 123 -3.76 -12.58 12.00
C LEU A 123 -4.06 -11.78 13.28
N ASP A 124 -3.01 -11.41 14.00
CA ASP A 124 -3.11 -10.57 15.21
C ASP A 124 -3.33 -9.10 14.84
N ALA A 125 -2.73 -8.67 13.73
CA ALA A 125 -2.83 -7.30 13.24
C ALA A 125 -2.79 -7.24 11.71
N TRP A 126 -3.38 -6.18 11.16
CA TRP A 126 -3.36 -5.86 9.74
C TRP A 126 -2.93 -4.42 9.53
N TYR A 127 -2.03 -4.19 8.57
CA TYR A 127 -1.49 -2.87 8.30
C TYR A 127 -1.77 -2.40 6.87
N ALA A 128 -2.04 -1.09 6.73
CA ALA A 128 -2.12 -0.41 5.45
C ALA A 128 -1.37 0.93 5.49
N GLY A 129 -0.62 1.20 4.42
CA GLY A 129 0.22 2.40 4.27
C GLY A 129 -0.54 3.58 3.69
N VAL A 130 -1.62 4.03 4.35
CA VAL A 130 -2.37 5.24 3.97
C VAL A 130 -1.61 6.46 4.46
N THR A 131 -1.41 7.48 3.62
CA THR A 131 -0.69 8.72 3.94
C THR A 131 -1.58 9.95 3.76
N LEU A 132 -1.22 11.09 4.37
CA LEU A 132 -1.83 12.39 4.10
C LEU A 132 -1.57 12.86 2.66
N ASN A 133 -2.41 13.77 2.19
CA ASN A 133 -2.11 14.56 1.00
C ASN A 133 -0.83 15.42 1.21
N PRO A 134 -0.17 15.83 0.13
CA PRO A 134 0.88 16.85 0.18
C PRO A 134 0.37 18.17 0.78
N THR A 135 1.28 19.13 0.97
CA THR A 135 0.97 20.46 1.47
C THR A 135 0.04 21.24 0.52
N GLU A 136 -0.53 22.35 1.00
CA GLU A 136 -1.56 23.11 0.26
C GLU A 136 -1.06 23.71 -1.06
N ASP A 137 0.25 23.89 -1.18
CA ASP A 137 0.94 24.36 -2.39
C ASP A 137 1.06 23.29 -3.50
N PHE A 138 0.74 22.04 -3.17
CA PHE A 138 0.71 20.95 -4.15
C PHE A 138 -0.60 20.94 -4.93
N GLU A 139 -0.51 20.90 -6.25
CA GLU A 139 -1.68 20.85 -7.14
C GLU A 139 -2.34 19.49 -7.15
N GLY A 140 -3.56 19.43 -6.70
CA GLY A 140 -4.37 18.21 -6.63
C GLY A 140 -4.39 17.55 -5.25
N LYS A 141 -5.57 17.09 -4.83
CA LYS A 141 -5.79 16.37 -3.57
C LYS A 141 -6.69 15.18 -3.81
N LEU A 142 -6.47 14.11 -3.06
CA LEU A 142 -7.37 12.97 -2.99
C LEU A 142 -8.30 13.16 -1.79
N ASN A 143 -9.59 13.31 -2.04
CA ASN A 143 -10.59 13.65 -1.02
C ASN A 143 -10.70 12.63 0.12
N ASP A 144 -10.26 11.40 -0.11
CA ASP A 144 -10.34 10.30 0.86
C ASP A 144 -9.08 10.15 1.75
N ARG A 145 -8.04 10.97 1.53
CA ARG A 145 -6.79 10.88 2.29
C ARG A 145 -6.75 11.74 3.53
N ASP A 146 -7.44 12.89 3.53
CA ASP A 146 -7.49 13.80 4.67
C ASP A 146 -8.69 13.51 5.59
N ASP A 147 -9.20 12.28 5.54
CA ASP A 147 -10.22 11.84 6.47
C ASP A 147 -9.63 11.70 7.88
N ALA A 148 -9.77 12.76 8.66
CA ALA A 148 -9.33 12.79 10.06
C ALA A 148 -10.03 11.74 10.95
N SER A 149 -11.04 11.04 10.41
CA SER A 149 -11.74 9.96 11.12
C SER A 149 -11.00 8.61 11.05
N LEU A 150 -10.03 8.44 10.13
CA LEU A 150 -9.28 7.20 10.05
C LEU A 150 -8.28 7.10 11.19
N PRO A 151 -8.50 6.24 12.21
CA PRO A 151 -7.61 6.14 13.35
C PRO A 151 -6.30 5.43 12.98
N VAL A 152 -5.23 5.75 13.75
CA VAL A 152 -3.95 5.04 13.62
C VAL A 152 -4.13 3.54 13.89
N GLU A 153 -4.98 3.18 14.84
CA GLU A 153 -5.37 1.79 15.10
C GLU A 153 -6.85 1.67 15.47
N MET A 154 -7.45 0.56 15.11
CA MET A 154 -8.81 0.18 15.49
C MET A 154 -8.92 -1.33 15.63
N GLU A 155 -9.95 -1.80 16.31
CA GLU A 155 -10.27 -3.22 16.35
C GLU A 155 -11.35 -3.56 15.32
N HIS A 156 -11.14 -4.66 14.60
CA HIS A 156 -12.12 -5.19 13.67
C HIS A 156 -12.03 -6.72 13.63
N MET A 157 -13.15 -7.39 13.93
CA MET A 157 -13.27 -8.86 13.92
C MET A 157 -12.15 -9.59 14.69
N GLY A 158 -11.73 -9.02 15.82
CA GLY A 158 -10.72 -9.63 16.70
C GLY A 158 -9.27 -9.41 16.27
N ALA A 159 -9.02 -8.68 15.19
CA ALA A 159 -7.69 -8.25 14.78
C ALA A 159 -7.53 -6.72 14.95
N LYS A 160 -6.30 -6.29 15.15
CA LYS A 160 -5.95 -4.86 15.11
C LYS A 160 -5.76 -4.43 13.67
N ILE A 161 -6.48 -3.38 13.24
CA ILE A 161 -6.25 -2.72 11.95
C ILE A 161 -5.43 -1.46 12.22
N CYS A 162 -4.29 -1.32 11.53
CA CYS A 162 -3.31 -0.27 11.79
C CYS A 162 -3.03 0.56 10.53
N HIS A 163 -3.14 1.87 10.67
CA HIS A 163 -2.82 2.86 9.63
C HIS A 163 -1.77 3.85 10.16
N PRO A 164 -0.52 3.43 10.37
CA PRO A 164 0.47 4.25 11.09
C PRO A 164 0.87 5.52 10.35
N PHE A 165 0.62 5.60 9.05
CA PHE A 165 1.02 6.73 8.21
C PHE A 165 -0.10 7.74 7.93
N VAL A 166 -1.29 7.60 8.53
CA VAL A 166 -2.42 8.53 8.29
C VAL A 166 -2.12 9.99 8.58
N ASN A 167 -1.14 10.26 9.43
CA ASN A 167 -0.69 11.61 9.78
C ASN A 167 0.66 11.97 9.16
N VAL A 168 1.08 11.26 8.10
CA VAL A 168 2.40 11.37 7.48
C VAL A 168 2.26 11.69 6.01
N ARG A 169 3.11 12.57 5.50
CA ARG A 169 3.22 12.92 4.07
C ARG A 169 4.33 12.14 3.37
N LYS A 170 4.33 12.23 2.05
CA LYS A 170 5.26 11.48 1.20
C LYS A 170 6.73 11.88 1.41
N ASP A 171 7.01 13.14 1.74
CA ASP A 171 8.36 13.63 2.06
C ASP A 171 8.97 12.89 3.26
N TRP A 172 8.20 12.69 4.32
CA TRP A 172 8.65 11.89 5.46
C TRP A 172 8.90 10.43 5.06
N ILE A 173 8.02 9.84 4.25
CA ILE A 173 8.19 8.46 3.74
C ILE A 173 9.54 8.34 3.01
N ILE A 174 9.80 9.24 2.06
CA ILE A 174 11.05 9.22 1.28
C ILE A 174 12.27 9.45 2.18
N LYS A 175 12.17 10.38 3.15
CA LYS A 175 13.24 10.62 4.12
C LYS A 175 13.62 9.36 4.91
N GLN A 176 12.65 8.50 5.24
CA GLN A 176 12.96 7.26 5.94
C GLN A 176 13.76 6.26 5.08
N TYR A 177 13.52 6.20 3.77
CA TYR A 177 14.36 5.39 2.88
C TYR A 177 15.83 5.85 2.91
N MET A 178 16.07 7.15 3.00
CA MET A 178 17.42 7.72 3.13
C MET A 178 18.01 7.42 4.52
N ASN A 179 17.23 7.66 5.59
CA ASN A 179 17.67 7.43 6.97
C ASN A 179 18.06 5.97 7.27
N PHE A 180 17.38 5.04 6.62
CA PHE A 180 17.67 3.60 6.78
C PHE A 180 18.63 3.05 5.71
N GLU A 181 19.09 3.90 4.79
CA GLU A 181 20.02 3.52 3.70
C GLU A 181 19.45 2.40 2.81
N ILE A 182 18.13 2.43 2.56
CA ILE A 182 17.41 1.44 1.74
C ILE A 182 16.94 2.03 0.41
N GLY A 183 17.76 2.83 -0.22
CA GLY A 183 17.47 3.45 -1.52
C GLY A 183 17.11 2.42 -2.60
N GLU A 184 17.75 1.26 -2.61
CA GLU A 184 17.46 0.16 -3.53
C GLU A 184 16.00 -0.30 -3.44
N LEU A 185 15.44 -0.38 -2.22
CA LEU A 185 14.03 -0.73 -2.03
C LEU A 185 13.13 0.37 -2.60
N LEU A 186 13.49 1.66 -2.44
CA LEU A 186 12.73 2.76 -3.03
C LEU A 186 12.71 2.68 -4.56
N GLU A 187 13.84 2.35 -5.19
CA GLU A 187 13.97 2.22 -6.64
C GLU A 187 13.09 1.11 -7.21
N ILE A 188 12.94 -0.01 -6.50
CA ILE A 188 12.03 -1.09 -6.88
C ILE A 188 10.57 -0.62 -6.87
N THR A 189 10.18 0.28 -5.96
CA THR A 189 8.78 0.70 -5.78
C THR A 189 8.26 1.56 -6.92
N ARG A 190 6.93 1.45 -7.18
CA ARG A 190 6.27 2.26 -8.20
C ARG A 190 4.93 2.77 -7.69
N SER A 191 4.73 4.08 -7.77
CA SER A 191 3.51 4.76 -7.31
C SER A 191 2.59 5.19 -8.46
N CYS A 192 3.03 5.11 -9.71
CA CYS A 192 2.25 5.52 -10.87
C CYS A 192 0.91 4.79 -10.97
N GLU A 193 -0.16 5.52 -11.22
CA GLU A 193 -1.52 5.01 -11.48
C GLU A 193 -2.11 5.62 -12.77
N GLY A 194 -1.23 6.06 -13.69
CA GLY A 194 -1.67 6.66 -14.94
C GLY A 194 -2.49 5.69 -15.78
N GLU A 195 -3.43 6.22 -16.53
CA GLU A 195 -4.18 5.48 -17.53
C GLU A 195 -3.27 5.20 -18.73
N PHE A 196 -3.27 3.95 -19.17
CA PHE A 196 -2.52 3.50 -20.34
C PHE A 196 -3.51 2.87 -21.31
N GLU A 197 -4.20 3.73 -22.08
CA GLU A 197 -5.25 3.31 -23.00
C GLU A 197 -4.74 2.38 -24.11
N ASP A 198 -3.45 2.51 -24.45
CA ASP A 198 -2.81 1.77 -25.56
C ASP A 198 -2.15 0.46 -25.12
N LEU A 199 -2.24 0.06 -23.87
CA LEU A 199 -1.67 -1.21 -23.42
C LEU A 199 -2.58 -2.38 -23.76
N ASP A 200 -2.04 -3.31 -24.54
CA ASP A 200 -2.68 -4.62 -24.76
C ASP A 200 -2.55 -5.48 -23.49
N TYR A 201 -3.58 -5.43 -22.66
CA TYR A 201 -3.65 -6.20 -21.41
C TYR A 201 -3.83 -7.71 -21.64
N THR A 202 -4.18 -8.14 -22.85
CA THR A 202 -4.33 -9.55 -23.19
C THR A 202 -2.97 -10.24 -23.39
N ASN A 203 -1.97 -9.47 -23.86
CA ASN A 203 -0.58 -9.90 -23.99
C ASN A 203 0.26 -9.25 -22.90
N TYR A 204 0.18 -9.75 -21.72
CA TYR A 204 0.81 -9.25 -20.51
C TYR A 204 2.24 -8.75 -20.72
N THR A 205 2.41 -7.45 -20.82
CA THR A 205 3.73 -6.82 -20.93
C THR A 205 4.37 -6.77 -19.54
N PRO A 206 5.57 -7.31 -19.33
CA PRO A 206 6.28 -7.15 -18.07
C PRO A 206 6.37 -5.67 -17.66
N TYR A 207 6.17 -5.36 -16.41
CA TYR A 207 6.10 -3.99 -15.87
C TYR A 207 7.29 -3.10 -16.28
N GLN A 208 8.46 -3.68 -16.43
CA GLN A 208 9.69 -2.99 -16.84
C GLN A 208 9.59 -2.30 -18.20
N TYR A 209 8.65 -2.72 -19.03
CA TYR A 209 8.41 -2.13 -20.35
C TYR A 209 7.28 -1.09 -20.33
N VAL A 210 6.60 -0.93 -19.20
CA VAL A 210 5.55 0.07 -19.05
C VAL A 210 6.15 1.34 -18.48
N PRO A 211 6.22 2.45 -19.21
CA PRO A 211 6.80 3.69 -18.73
C PRO A 211 6.00 4.25 -17.55
N ILE A 212 6.67 5.01 -16.68
CA ILE A 212 6.01 5.85 -15.70
C ILE A 212 5.43 7.04 -16.45
N CYS A 213 4.14 7.38 -16.24
CA CYS A 213 3.52 8.47 -16.99
C CYS A 213 4.07 9.85 -16.63
N GLY A 214 4.58 10.05 -15.41
CA GLY A 214 5.10 11.33 -14.92
C GLY A 214 4.03 12.37 -14.55
N GLU A 215 2.79 12.21 -15.01
CA GLU A 215 1.75 13.24 -14.96
C GLU A 215 0.65 12.98 -13.93
N CYS A 216 0.39 11.71 -13.58
CA CYS A 216 -0.66 11.40 -12.61
C CYS A 216 -0.30 11.94 -11.21
N PHE A 217 -1.33 12.12 -10.39
CA PHE A 217 -1.18 12.57 -9.00
C PHE A 217 -0.05 11.83 -8.27
N TRP A 218 -0.01 10.51 -8.38
CA TRP A 218 0.95 9.64 -7.68
C TRP A 218 2.41 9.83 -8.15
N CYS A 219 2.62 10.11 -9.43
CA CYS A 219 3.95 10.44 -9.95
C CYS A 219 4.41 11.80 -9.41
N LYS A 220 3.55 12.82 -9.51
CA LYS A 220 3.83 14.17 -9.01
C LYS A 220 4.05 14.16 -7.49
N GLU A 221 3.22 13.43 -6.74
CA GLU A 221 3.37 13.29 -5.28
C GLU A 221 4.71 12.63 -4.90
N ARG A 222 5.13 11.60 -5.62
CA ARG A 222 6.43 10.95 -5.39
C ARG A 222 7.58 11.91 -5.65
N GLU A 223 7.53 12.65 -6.74
CA GLU A 223 8.54 13.67 -7.08
C GLU A 223 8.59 14.77 -6.02
N TRP A 224 7.43 15.30 -5.63
CA TRP A 224 7.31 16.27 -4.55
C TRP A 224 7.91 15.73 -3.24
N GLY A 225 7.63 14.47 -2.91
CA GLY A 225 8.20 13.81 -1.74
C GLY A 225 9.72 13.74 -1.78
N ILE A 226 10.31 13.39 -2.93
CA ILE A 226 11.76 13.34 -3.11
C ILE A 226 12.39 14.73 -2.94
N GLN A 227 11.83 15.76 -3.59
CA GLN A 227 12.33 17.13 -3.53
C GLN A 227 12.26 17.72 -2.11
N ASN A 228 11.26 17.36 -1.31
CA ASN A 228 11.08 17.89 0.05
C ASN A 228 11.80 17.07 1.12
N ALA A 229 12.04 15.79 0.90
CA ALA A 229 12.84 14.95 1.80
C ALA A 229 14.31 15.40 1.90
N LEU A 230 14.81 16.11 0.88
CA LEU A 230 16.18 16.63 0.80
C LEU A 230 16.37 17.99 1.47
N LYS A 231 15.29 18.66 1.85
CA LYS A 231 15.31 19.95 2.57
C LYS A 231 15.40 19.73 4.08
#